data_82ad9645b0cf5348673417cc70c83825
#
_entry.id   82ad9645b0cf5348673417cc70c83825
#
_cell.length_a   1.000
_cell.length_b   1.000
_cell.length_c   1.000
_cell.angle_alpha   90.00
_cell.angle_beta   90.00
_cell.angle_gamma   90.00
#
_symmetry.space_group_name_H-M   'P 1'
#
loop_
_entity.id
_entity.type
_entity.pdbx_description
1 polymer ?
#
loop_
_entity_poly.entity_id
_entity_poly.type
_entity_poly.pdbx_seq_one_letter_code
_entity_poly.pdbx_strand_id
1 'polypeptide(L)'
;MKNSKKIVGILLTLVLAVGVLTGCGQKGSNASTDGSIEAIKKRGVVRIGVFSDKPPFGFVDSNGENQGFDVYIGKRLAKDLLGDESKVEFVLVEAASRVEFLQSNKVDIILANFTVTDERKEAVDFANPYMKVGLGVVSKGGEVTSLDQLKGKKLIVNKGTTADAYFTKNYPDIELLKFDQNTETFEALKDGRGAALAHDNTLLFAWARENKGYNVAMSSLGDQDTIAPAVKKGNKELLDWINNDLKELGKENFIKEAYEATLLPAYGDSINYKDIIIEGGEQN
;
A
#
# COMPACT_ATOMS: atom_id res chain seq x y z
N MET A 1 -43.68 66.05 -15.44
CA MET A 1 -43.48 66.89 -16.68
C MET A 1 -42.66 66.04 -17.64
N LYS A 2 -43.29 65.72 -18.74
CA LYS A 2 -42.87 65.71 -20.14
C LYS A 2 -41.75 64.74 -20.49
N ASN A 3 -42.11 63.64 -21.13
CA ASN A 3 -42.14 63.44 -22.63
C ASN A 3 -40.75 63.22 -23.19
N SER A 4 -40.45 62.36 -24.12
CA SER A 4 -41.23 61.58 -25.09
C SER A 4 -40.28 60.63 -25.85
N LYS A 5 -40.78 59.48 -26.15
CA LYS A 5 -40.80 58.76 -27.43
C LYS A 5 -39.75 59.12 -28.47
N LYS A 6 -39.07 58.13 -29.04
CA LYS A 6 -39.27 57.74 -30.43
C LYS A 6 -38.62 56.37 -30.77
N ILE A 7 -39.43 55.60 -31.34
CA ILE A 7 -39.33 54.34 -32.11
C ILE A 7 -38.70 54.66 -33.49
N VAL A 8 -38.02 53.73 -34.15
CA VAL A 8 -37.85 53.41 -35.56
C VAL A 8 -36.50 52.65 -35.67
N GLY A 9 -36.32 51.52 -36.27
CA GLY A 9 -37.10 50.70 -37.15
C GLY A 9 -36.15 49.64 -37.73
N ILE A 10 -36.71 48.54 -37.97
CA ILE A 10 -36.40 47.34 -38.74
C ILE A 10 -35.30 47.49 -39.80
N LEU A 11 -34.36 46.51 -39.90
CA LEU A 11 -34.05 45.85 -41.18
C LEU A 11 -33.45 44.46 -40.97
N LEU A 12 -34.19 43.52 -41.47
CA LEU A 12 -33.96 42.10 -41.63
C LEU A 12 -32.91 41.88 -42.70
N THR A 13 -31.84 41.12 -42.41
CA THR A 13 -31.06 40.49 -43.50
C THR A 13 -30.66 39.07 -43.06
N LEU A 14 -31.39 38.15 -43.63
CA LEU A 14 -31.18 36.72 -43.62
C LEU A 14 -30.01 36.40 -44.58
N VAL A 15 -28.90 35.90 -44.03
CA VAL A 15 -27.87 35.29 -44.87
C VAL A 15 -27.71 33.83 -44.42
N LEU A 16 -28.25 32.93 -45.24
CA LEU A 16 -27.97 31.51 -45.23
C LEU A 16 -26.51 31.33 -45.65
N ALA A 17 -25.65 30.87 -44.74
CA ALA A 17 -24.37 30.29 -45.11
C ALA A 17 -24.39 28.82 -44.75
N VAL A 18 -24.47 27.98 -45.76
CA VAL A 18 -24.25 26.53 -45.69
C VAL A 18 -22.79 26.30 -45.38
N GLY A 19 -22.47 25.97 -44.14
CA GLY A 19 -21.12 25.60 -43.69
C GLY A 19 -20.99 24.08 -43.58
N VAL A 20 -20.14 23.58 -44.43
CA VAL A 20 -19.69 22.18 -44.57
C VAL A 20 -19.36 21.55 -43.24
N LEU A 21 -20.07 20.47 -42.85
CA LEU A 21 -19.70 19.56 -41.78
C LEU A 21 -18.47 18.76 -42.20
N THR A 22 -17.28 19.30 -41.91
CA THR A 22 -16.08 18.50 -41.79
C THR A 22 -16.10 17.81 -40.45
N GLY A 23 -16.52 16.56 -40.43
CA GLY A 23 -16.39 15.67 -39.29
C GLY A 23 -14.93 15.44 -39.01
N CYS A 24 -14.34 16.24 -38.09
CA CYS A 24 -13.14 15.82 -37.38
C CYS A 24 -13.54 14.68 -36.45
N GLY A 25 -13.15 13.48 -36.85
CA GLY A 25 -13.15 12.31 -35.95
C GLY A 25 -12.35 12.67 -34.71
N GLN A 26 -13.06 12.99 -33.64
CA GLN A 26 -12.50 13.15 -32.32
C GLN A 26 -12.05 11.74 -31.89
N LYS A 27 -10.78 11.41 -32.20
CA LYS A 27 -10.09 10.37 -31.45
C LYS A 27 -10.29 10.74 -29.98
N GLY A 28 -11.07 9.92 -29.28
CA GLY A 28 -11.22 10.05 -27.85
C GLY A 28 -9.81 10.12 -27.25
N SER A 29 -9.41 11.28 -26.82
CA SER A 29 -8.31 11.41 -25.88
C SER A 29 -8.75 10.65 -24.65
N ASN A 30 -8.28 9.39 -24.52
CA ASN A 30 -8.24 8.76 -23.21
C ASN A 30 -7.58 9.80 -22.31
N ALA A 31 -8.34 10.41 -21.42
CA ALA A 31 -7.78 11.24 -20.37
C ALA A 31 -6.75 10.36 -19.68
N SER A 32 -5.46 10.69 -19.85
CA SER A 32 -4.38 9.99 -19.21
C SER A 32 -4.73 9.98 -17.72
N THR A 33 -4.96 8.80 -17.17
CA THR A 33 -5.12 8.68 -15.73
C THR A 33 -3.87 9.30 -15.12
N ASP A 34 -4.00 10.13 -14.08
CA ASP A 34 -2.88 10.88 -13.47
C ASP A 34 -1.73 9.96 -13.01
N GLY A 35 -1.94 8.65 -12.94
CA GLY A 35 -0.97 7.60 -12.64
C GLY A 35 -0.49 6.78 -13.85
N SER A 36 -0.72 7.21 -15.12
CA SER A 36 -0.17 6.52 -16.30
C SER A 36 1.35 6.67 -16.36
N ILE A 37 2.03 5.73 -17.02
CA ILE A 37 3.50 5.81 -17.24
C ILE A 37 3.88 7.11 -17.95
N GLU A 38 3.08 7.55 -18.92
CA GLU A 38 3.30 8.83 -19.61
C GLU A 38 3.23 10.02 -18.64
N ALA A 39 2.22 10.05 -17.77
CA ALA A 39 2.07 11.10 -16.76
C ALA A 39 3.23 11.08 -15.74
N ILE A 40 3.66 9.90 -15.30
CA ILE A 40 4.82 9.71 -14.41
C ILE A 40 6.09 10.24 -15.09
N LYS A 41 6.36 9.83 -16.33
CA LYS A 41 7.54 10.29 -17.10
C LYS A 41 7.51 11.79 -17.35
N LYS A 42 6.35 12.36 -17.65
CA LYS A 42 6.18 13.82 -17.83
C LYS A 42 6.42 14.59 -16.53
N ARG A 43 5.99 14.05 -15.39
CA ARG A 43 6.23 14.64 -14.07
C ARG A 43 7.69 14.48 -13.64
N GLY A 44 8.38 13.46 -14.13
CA GLY A 44 9.77 13.15 -13.83
C GLY A 44 10.00 12.47 -12.47
N VAL A 45 8.94 12.09 -11.78
CA VAL A 45 8.98 11.42 -10.48
C VAL A 45 7.82 10.44 -10.35
N VAL A 46 8.05 9.27 -9.74
CA VAL A 46 7.01 8.31 -9.36
C VAL A 46 6.65 8.51 -7.88
N ARG A 47 5.35 8.58 -7.57
CA ARG A 47 4.84 8.72 -6.21
C ARG A 47 4.51 7.35 -5.64
N ILE A 48 5.19 6.96 -4.57
CA ILE A 48 5.03 5.65 -3.96
C ILE A 48 4.56 5.81 -2.51
N GLY A 49 3.41 5.22 -2.19
CA GLY A 49 2.90 5.19 -0.82
C GLY A 49 3.64 4.16 0.01
N VAL A 50 4.24 4.59 1.13
CA VAL A 50 4.99 3.75 2.08
C VAL A 50 4.58 4.07 3.51
N PHE A 51 4.80 3.16 4.45
CA PHE A 51 4.64 3.45 5.87
C PHE A 51 5.73 4.38 6.40
N SER A 52 5.40 5.15 7.45
CA SER A 52 6.37 5.98 8.20
C SER A 52 6.81 5.35 9.51
N ASP A 53 6.13 4.29 9.98
CA ASP A 53 6.20 3.79 11.35
C ASP A 53 6.11 2.26 11.47
N LYS A 54 6.46 1.55 10.39
CA LYS A 54 6.42 0.07 10.32
C LYS A 54 7.80 -0.53 10.01
N PRO A 55 8.83 -0.34 10.90
CA PRO A 55 10.12 -1.00 10.69
C PRO A 55 9.96 -2.53 10.79
N PRO A 56 10.68 -3.31 9.96
CA PRO A 56 11.70 -2.93 8.98
C PRO A 56 11.17 -2.71 7.55
N PHE A 57 9.85 -2.62 7.34
CA PHE A 57 9.22 -2.52 6.00
C PHE A 57 9.26 -1.11 5.43
N GLY A 58 8.68 -0.13 6.15
CA GLY A 58 8.69 1.28 5.81
C GLY A 58 8.66 2.12 7.08
N PHE A 59 9.64 3.01 7.23
CA PHE A 59 9.74 3.91 8.38
C PHE A 59 10.57 5.14 8.04
N VAL A 60 10.41 6.19 8.84
CA VAL A 60 11.25 7.39 8.77
C VAL A 60 12.29 7.30 9.88
N ASP A 61 13.56 7.41 9.49
CA ASP A 61 14.67 7.36 10.43
C ASP A 61 14.88 8.69 11.20
N SER A 62 15.88 8.73 12.09
CA SER A 62 16.18 9.92 12.89
C SER A 62 16.66 11.12 12.09
N ASN A 63 17.04 10.94 10.82
CA ASN A 63 17.46 11.99 9.90
C ASN A 63 16.27 12.50 9.05
N GLY A 64 15.09 11.90 9.20
CA GLY A 64 13.92 12.21 8.39
C GLY A 64 13.87 11.47 7.06
N GLU A 65 14.73 10.48 6.84
CA GLU A 65 14.81 9.74 5.59
C GLU A 65 13.94 8.48 5.62
N ASN A 66 13.25 8.21 4.50
CA ASN A 66 12.48 6.99 4.33
C ASN A 66 13.41 5.78 4.18
N GLN A 67 13.19 4.74 4.99
CA GLN A 67 13.97 3.52 5.07
C GLN A 67 13.07 2.28 5.08
N GLY A 68 13.66 1.11 4.82
CA GLY A 68 13.01 -0.19 4.94
C GLY A 68 12.83 -0.92 3.62
N PHE A 69 12.28 -2.12 3.71
CA PHE A 69 12.17 -3.07 2.61
C PHE A 69 11.36 -2.54 1.43
N ASP A 70 10.18 -1.99 1.70
CA ASP A 70 9.29 -1.42 0.67
C ASP A 70 9.93 -0.17 0.02
N VAL A 71 10.67 0.62 0.81
CA VAL A 71 11.40 1.80 0.33
C VAL A 71 12.55 1.39 -0.59
N TYR A 72 13.27 0.30 -0.23
CA TYR A 72 14.36 -0.26 -1.04
C TYR A 72 13.85 -0.70 -2.42
N ILE A 73 12.74 -1.44 -2.45
CA ILE A 73 12.07 -1.85 -3.69
C ILE A 73 11.60 -0.61 -4.47
N GLY A 74 11.00 0.36 -3.80
CA GLY A 74 10.50 1.59 -4.43
C GLY A 74 11.58 2.41 -5.14
N LYS A 75 12.77 2.53 -4.56
CA LYS A 75 13.93 3.17 -5.18
C LYS A 75 14.36 2.44 -6.46
N ARG A 76 14.35 1.10 -6.45
CA ARG A 76 14.68 0.31 -7.64
C ARG A 76 13.64 0.50 -8.74
N LEU A 77 12.34 0.45 -8.44
CA LEU A 77 11.29 0.73 -9.42
C LEU A 77 11.43 2.13 -10.04
N ALA A 78 11.80 3.14 -9.26
CA ALA A 78 12.05 4.49 -9.77
C ALA A 78 13.25 4.52 -10.72
N LYS A 79 14.34 3.84 -10.37
CA LYS A 79 15.54 3.71 -11.21
C LYS A 79 15.21 3.06 -12.55
N ASP A 80 14.45 1.96 -12.54
CA ASP A 80 14.14 1.20 -13.74
C ASP A 80 13.11 1.92 -14.63
N LEU A 81 12.15 2.66 -14.04
CA LEU A 81 11.14 3.42 -14.77
C LEU A 81 11.65 4.76 -15.33
N LEU A 82 12.51 5.46 -14.57
CA LEU A 82 12.90 6.86 -14.82
C LEU A 82 14.42 7.07 -14.95
N GLY A 83 15.20 5.99 -14.82
CA GLY A 83 16.67 6.00 -14.98
C GLY A 83 17.45 6.46 -13.75
N ASP A 84 16.78 6.79 -12.63
CA ASP A 84 17.42 7.32 -11.43
C ASP A 84 16.58 6.97 -10.18
N GLU A 85 17.19 6.37 -9.17
CA GLU A 85 16.51 5.99 -7.91
C GLU A 85 16.04 7.20 -7.09
N SER A 86 16.63 8.38 -7.29
CA SER A 86 16.20 9.62 -6.64
C SER A 86 14.89 10.19 -7.21
N LYS A 87 14.44 9.68 -8.35
CA LYS A 87 13.17 10.10 -8.99
C LYS A 87 11.95 9.42 -8.38
N VAL A 88 11.93 9.30 -7.07
CA VAL A 88 10.81 8.80 -6.28
C VAL A 88 10.39 9.85 -5.26
N GLU A 89 9.07 10.03 -5.11
CA GLU A 89 8.46 10.76 -4.01
C GLU A 89 7.75 9.75 -3.12
N PHE A 90 8.28 9.53 -1.91
CA PHE A 90 7.61 8.69 -0.94
C PHE A 90 6.52 9.47 -0.22
N VAL A 91 5.29 8.98 -0.35
CA VAL A 91 4.10 9.55 0.30
C VAL A 91 3.74 8.67 1.49
N LEU A 92 3.74 9.26 2.69
CA LEU A 92 3.47 8.52 3.91
C LEU A 92 1.99 8.13 4.00
N VAL A 93 1.72 6.86 4.26
CA VAL A 93 0.35 6.32 4.35
C VAL A 93 0.15 5.52 5.63
N GLU A 94 -1.10 5.45 6.06
CA GLU A 94 -1.59 4.51 7.07
C GLU A 94 -2.28 3.32 6.38
N ALA A 95 -2.43 2.21 7.10
CA ALA A 95 -3.01 0.99 6.52
C ALA A 95 -4.43 1.21 5.95
N ALA A 96 -5.26 2.01 6.61
CA ALA A 96 -6.62 2.28 6.19
C ALA A 96 -6.71 3.21 4.96
N SER A 97 -5.71 4.06 4.71
CA SER A 97 -5.74 5.06 3.64
C SER A 97 -5.19 4.59 2.29
N ARG A 98 -4.55 3.41 2.23
CA ARG A 98 -3.84 2.91 1.03
C ARG A 98 -4.70 2.88 -0.22
N VAL A 99 -5.92 2.34 -0.12
CA VAL A 99 -6.88 2.26 -1.24
C VAL A 99 -7.29 3.65 -1.72
N GLU A 100 -7.66 4.55 -0.78
CA GLU A 100 -8.08 5.92 -1.10
C GLU A 100 -6.97 6.70 -1.80
N PHE A 101 -5.71 6.53 -1.40
CA PHE A 101 -4.58 7.23 -1.99
C PHE A 101 -4.34 6.83 -3.46
N LEU A 102 -4.54 5.55 -3.80
CA LEU A 102 -4.55 5.09 -5.20
C LEU A 102 -5.74 5.64 -5.98
N GLN A 103 -6.95 5.55 -5.41
CA GLN A 103 -8.18 6.00 -6.09
C GLN A 103 -8.16 7.49 -6.37
N SER A 104 -7.65 8.30 -5.44
CA SER A 104 -7.55 9.76 -5.57
C SER A 104 -6.31 10.24 -6.34
N ASN A 105 -5.47 9.32 -6.84
CA ASN A 105 -4.19 9.61 -7.50
C ASN A 105 -3.21 10.44 -6.64
N LYS A 106 -3.28 10.32 -5.32
CA LYS A 106 -2.24 10.86 -4.43
C LYS A 106 -0.92 10.11 -4.59
N VAL A 107 -1.00 8.82 -4.91
CA VAL A 107 0.14 7.95 -5.24
C VAL A 107 -0.11 7.21 -6.55
N ASP A 108 0.96 6.78 -7.20
CA ASP A 108 0.92 5.97 -8.40
C ASP A 108 0.97 4.48 -8.04
N ILE A 109 1.74 4.15 -7.00
CA ILE A 109 1.98 2.78 -6.51
C ILE A 109 1.85 2.78 -4.98
N ILE A 110 1.29 1.71 -4.41
CA ILE A 110 1.42 1.39 -2.98
C ILE A 110 2.47 0.29 -2.81
N LEU A 111 3.52 0.59 -2.05
CA LEU A 111 4.50 -0.32 -1.48
C LEU A 111 4.51 -0.11 0.04
N ALA A 112 3.47 -0.58 0.71
CA ALA A 112 3.24 -0.40 2.12
C ALA A 112 2.76 -1.71 2.75
N ASN A 113 3.58 -2.75 2.60
CA ASN A 113 3.31 -4.10 3.13
C ASN A 113 1.85 -4.51 2.86
N PHE A 114 1.41 -4.39 1.58
CA PHE A 114 0.00 -4.43 1.23
C PHE A 114 -0.43 -5.86 0.86
N THR A 115 -1.04 -6.55 1.81
CA THR A 115 -1.53 -7.92 1.64
C THR A 115 -2.60 -7.99 0.56
N VAL A 116 -2.44 -8.94 -0.34
CA VAL A 116 -3.41 -9.26 -1.39
C VAL A 116 -4.61 -9.98 -0.75
N THR A 117 -5.80 -9.38 -0.88
CA THR A 117 -7.06 -9.99 -0.45
C THR A 117 -8.11 -9.81 -1.54
N ASP A 118 -9.11 -10.68 -1.61
CA ASP A 118 -10.17 -10.58 -2.61
C ASP A 118 -10.96 -9.28 -2.49
N GLU A 119 -11.25 -8.83 -1.26
CA GLU A 119 -11.90 -7.54 -1.01
C GLU A 119 -11.08 -6.38 -1.59
N ARG A 120 -9.76 -6.37 -1.36
CA ARG A 120 -8.89 -5.30 -1.89
C ARG A 120 -8.76 -5.35 -3.41
N LYS A 121 -8.77 -6.54 -4.02
CA LYS A 121 -8.77 -6.72 -5.49
C LYS A 121 -9.99 -6.09 -6.17
N GLU A 122 -11.10 -5.92 -5.46
CA GLU A 122 -12.25 -5.19 -5.99
C GLU A 122 -11.96 -3.70 -6.20
N ALA A 123 -11.11 -3.12 -5.35
CA ALA A 123 -10.84 -1.68 -5.28
C ALA A 123 -9.54 -1.24 -5.96
N VAL A 124 -8.54 -2.13 -6.06
CA VAL A 124 -7.22 -1.87 -6.63
C VAL A 124 -6.75 -3.05 -7.48
N ASP A 125 -5.72 -2.87 -8.30
CA ASP A 125 -5.05 -3.97 -8.98
C ASP A 125 -3.69 -4.23 -8.31
N PHE A 126 -3.44 -5.50 -7.98
CA PHE A 126 -2.18 -5.96 -7.41
C PHE A 126 -1.25 -6.49 -8.50
N ALA A 127 0.00 -6.11 -8.42
CA ALA A 127 1.08 -6.70 -9.20
C ALA A 127 1.46 -8.08 -8.65
N ASN A 128 2.45 -8.72 -9.26
CA ASN A 128 3.04 -9.96 -8.76
C ASN A 128 3.58 -9.78 -7.34
N PRO A 129 3.40 -10.78 -6.46
CA PRO A 129 3.83 -10.66 -5.07
C PRO A 129 5.36 -10.76 -4.94
N TYR A 130 5.88 -10.10 -3.89
CA TYR A 130 7.30 -10.16 -3.54
C TYR A 130 7.57 -10.84 -2.18
N MET A 131 6.50 -11.10 -1.41
CA MET A 131 6.63 -11.66 -0.06
C MET A 131 5.41 -12.50 0.34
N LYS A 132 5.64 -13.53 1.16
CA LYS A 132 4.60 -14.30 1.87
C LYS A 132 4.41 -13.73 3.27
N VAL A 133 3.19 -13.83 3.78
CA VAL A 133 2.82 -13.32 5.11
C VAL A 133 1.71 -14.19 5.72
N GLY A 134 1.67 -14.28 7.03
CA GLY A 134 0.55 -14.83 7.79
C GLY A 134 0.14 -13.87 8.90
N LEU A 135 -1.00 -14.11 9.54
CA LEU A 135 -1.38 -13.39 10.74
C LEU A 135 -0.75 -14.03 11.97
N GLY A 136 -0.33 -13.19 12.91
CA GLY A 136 0.19 -13.61 14.19
C GLY A 136 -0.43 -12.84 15.36
N VAL A 137 -0.14 -13.31 16.56
CA VAL A 137 -0.48 -12.62 17.81
C VAL A 137 0.74 -12.62 18.72
N VAL A 138 1.13 -11.42 19.15
CA VAL A 138 2.19 -11.19 20.12
C VAL A 138 1.59 -10.81 21.47
N SER A 139 2.16 -11.34 22.55
CA SER A 139 1.78 -10.99 23.92
C SER A 139 2.99 -10.99 24.85
N LYS A 140 2.84 -10.34 26.01
CA LYS A 140 3.86 -10.35 27.06
C LYS A 140 4.09 -11.79 27.50
N GLY A 141 5.36 -12.22 27.58
CA GLY A 141 5.69 -13.61 27.92
C GLY A 141 5.26 -14.67 26.90
N GLY A 142 4.50 -14.32 25.86
CA GLY A 142 3.86 -15.29 24.98
C GLY A 142 2.70 -16.03 25.64
N GLU A 143 2.05 -15.40 26.62
CA GLU A 143 1.00 -16.04 27.45
C GLU A 143 -0.27 -16.35 26.65
N VAL A 144 -0.54 -15.60 25.57
CA VAL A 144 -1.70 -15.84 24.71
C VAL A 144 -1.31 -16.83 23.61
N THR A 145 -1.66 -18.10 23.82
CA THR A 145 -1.34 -19.23 22.94
C THR A 145 -2.56 -19.77 22.17
N SER A 146 -3.76 -19.27 22.47
CA SER A 146 -4.99 -19.62 21.77
C SER A 146 -5.98 -18.45 21.76
N LEU A 147 -6.89 -18.45 20.77
CA LEU A 147 -7.92 -17.41 20.64
C LEU A 147 -8.94 -17.44 21.79
N ASP A 148 -9.16 -18.59 22.40
CA ASP A 148 -10.05 -18.70 23.57
C ASP A 148 -9.57 -17.86 24.76
N GLN A 149 -8.26 -17.67 24.91
CA GLN A 149 -7.69 -16.84 25.97
C GLN A 149 -7.94 -15.33 25.77
N LEU A 150 -8.39 -14.93 24.59
CA LEU A 150 -8.76 -13.54 24.27
C LEU A 150 -10.22 -13.22 24.62
N LYS A 151 -11.04 -14.22 24.96
CA LYS A 151 -12.42 -14.00 25.38
C LYS A 151 -12.47 -13.12 26.63
N GLY A 152 -13.24 -12.04 26.56
CA GLY A 152 -13.36 -11.05 27.64
C GLY A 152 -12.12 -10.16 27.84
N LYS A 153 -11.15 -10.21 26.92
CA LYS A 153 -9.97 -9.35 26.91
C LYS A 153 -9.94 -8.50 25.66
N LYS A 154 -9.19 -7.39 25.72
CA LYS A 154 -8.98 -6.52 24.56
C LYS A 154 -7.82 -7.03 23.71
N LEU A 155 -8.05 -7.13 22.40
CA LEU A 155 -7.03 -7.41 21.39
C LEU A 155 -6.72 -6.12 20.63
N ILE A 156 -5.45 -5.76 20.54
CA ILE A 156 -4.98 -4.58 19.83
C ILE A 156 -4.80 -4.92 18.36
N VAL A 157 -5.26 -4.05 17.45
CA VAL A 157 -5.08 -4.14 16.00
C VAL A 157 -4.90 -2.77 15.37
N ASN A 158 -4.23 -2.71 14.20
CA ASN A 158 -4.28 -1.52 13.35
C ASN A 158 -5.50 -1.54 12.45
N LYS A 159 -6.16 -0.38 12.31
CA LYS A 159 -7.28 -0.19 11.38
C LYS A 159 -6.85 -0.47 9.93
N GLY A 160 -7.71 -1.13 9.16
CA GLY A 160 -7.49 -1.40 7.74
C GLY A 160 -6.42 -2.47 7.45
N THR A 161 -5.93 -3.19 8.47
CA THR A 161 -5.07 -4.36 8.31
C THR A 161 -5.88 -5.64 8.10
N THR A 162 -5.22 -6.69 7.63
CA THR A 162 -5.83 -8.03 7.56
C THR A 162 -6.20 -8.57 8.93
N ALA A 163 -5.44 -8.24 9.97
CA ALA A 163 -5.78 -8.59 11.35
C ALA A 163 -7.09 -7.94 11.81
N ASP A 164 -7.28 -6.65 11.52
CA ASP A 164 -8.53 -5.94 11.84
C ASP A 164 -9.73 -6.61 11.16
N ALA A 165 -9.64 -6.86 9.84
CA ALA A 165 -10.70 -7.51 9.08
C ALA A 165 -10.98 -8.94 9.58
N TYR A 166 -9.92 -9.73 9.81
CA TYR A 166 -10.00 -11.11 10.26
C TYR A 166 -10.75 -11.25 11.60
N PHE A 167 -10.34 -10.48 12.60
CA PHE A 167 -10.96 -10.54 13.91
C PHE A 167 -12.35 -9.93 13.95
N THR A 168 -12.58 -8.81 13.23
CA THR A 168 -13.91 -8.20 13.13
C THR A 168 -14.93 -9.17 12.51
N LYS A 169 -14.52 -9.94 11.49
CA LYS A 169 -15.40 -10.88 10.78
C LYS A 169 -15.61 -12.19 11.52
N ASN A 170 -14.51 -12.80 12.01
CA ASN A 170 -14.53 -14.18 12.48
C ASN A 170 -14.68 -14.32 14.01
N TYR A 171 -14.35 -13.25 14.75
CA TYR A 171 -14.34 -13.26 16.23
C TYR A 171 -14.99 -11.99 16.79
N PRO A 172 -16.28 -11.73 16.48
CA PRO A 172 -16.97 -10.50 16.89
C PRO A 172 -17.11 -10.37 18.42
N ASP A 173 -16.96 -11.47 19.16
CA ASP A 173 -17.00 -11.49 20.64
C ASP A 173 -15.69 -11.03 21.29
N ILE A 174 -14.60 -10.85 20.51
CA ILE A 174 -13.34 -10.30 21.00
C ILE A 174 -13.39 -8.77 20.87
N GLU A 175 -13.25 -8.06 21.98
CA GLU A 175 -13.19 -6.58 21.96
C GLU A 175 -11.90 -6.11 21.28
N LEU A 176 -12.02 -5.40 20.14
CA LEU A 176 -10.88 -4.86 19.42
C LEU A 176 -10.57 -3.43 19.85
N LEU A 177 -9.33 -3.19 20.26
CA LEU A 177 -8.77 -1.86 20.47
C LEU A 177 -7.99 -1.45 19.22
N LYS A 178 -8.56 -0.53 18.44
CA LYS A 178 -8.10 -0.19 17.09
C LYS A 178 -7.36 1.15 17.06
N PHE A 179 -6.18 1.17 16.46
CA PHE A 179 -5.35 2.37 16.27
C PHE A 179 -5.07 2.60 14.78
N ASP A 180 -4.72 3.84 14.42
CA ASP A 180 -4.39 4.20 13.05
C ASP A 180 -2.91 3.92 12.73
N GLN A 181 -2.00 4.11 13.70
CA GLN A 181 -0.56 3.95 13.53
C GLN A 181 -0.02 2.66 14.17
N ASN A 182 1.05 2.09 13.59
CA ASN A 182 1.71 0.91 14.14
C ASN A 182 2.39 1.22 15.48
N THR A 183 3.05 2.37 15.60
CA THR A 183 3.68 2.80 16.85
C THR A 183 2.67 2.85 18.00
N GLU A 184 1.46 3.37 17.77
CA GLU A 184 0.40 3.43 18.78
C GLU A 184 -0.05 2.04 19.23
N THR A 185 -0.11 1.05 18.31
CA THR A 185 -0.50 -0.32 18.69
C THR A 185 0.54 -0.97 19.59
N PHE A 186 1.83 -0.81 19.28
CA PHE A 186 2.89 -1.38 20.10
C PHE A 186 3.04 -0.69 21.45
N GLU A 187 2.88 0.63 21.52
CA GLU A 187 2.86 1.33 22.79
C GLU A 187 1.64 0.93 23.64
N ALA A 188 0.47 0.80 23.04
CA ALA A 188 -0.71 0.30 23.76
C ALA A 188 -0.52 -1.12 24.33
N LEU A 189 0.22 -1.99 23.63
CA LEU A 189 0.58 -3.30 24.15
C LEU A 189 1.55 -3.22 25.33
N LYS A 190 2.59 -2.37 25.23
CA LYS A 190 3.56 -2.14 26.33
C LYS A 190 2.88 -1.57 27.58
N ASP A 191 1.93 -0.67 27.38
CA ASP A 191 1.12 -0.06 28.45
C ASP A 191 0.08 -0.99 29.05
N GLY A 192 -0.06 -2.23 28.52
CA GLY A 192 -1.04 -3.21 29.00
C GLY A 192 -2.49 -2.84 28.71
N ARG A 193 -2.74 -1.99 27.70
CA ARG A 193 -4.10 -1.57 27.30
C ARG A 193 -4.89 -2.69 26.61
N GLY A 194 -4.19 -3.72 26.11
CA GLY A 194 -4.75 -4.96 25.59
C GLY A 194 -3.92 -6.16 26.03
N ALA A 195 -4.51 -7.34 26.03
CA ALA A 195 -3.85 -8.58 26.42
C ALA A 195 -2.82 -9.06 25.37
N ALA A 196 -3.06 -8.72 24.11
CA ALA A 196 -2.22 -9.08 22.97
C ALA A 196 -2.42 -8.11 21.82
N LEU A 197 -1.53 -8.19 20.81
CA LEU A 197 -1.62 -7.46 19.56
C LEU A 197 -1.58 -8.46 18.41
N ALA A 198 -2.53 -8.33 17.46
CA ALA A 198 -2.57 -9.11 16.24
C ALA A 198 -2.14 -8.27 15.04
N HIS A 199 -1.23 -8.82 14.24
CA HIS A 199 -0.71 -8.20 13.00
C HIS A 199 -0.06 -9.25 12.10
N ASP A 200 0.54 -8.81 10.98
CA ASP A 200 1.40 -9.63 10.14
C ASP A 200 2.51 -10.26 11.00
N ASN A 201 2.65 -11.57 10.91
CA ASN A 201 3.63 -12.32 11.72
C ASN A 201 5.07 -11.83 11.48
N THR A 202 5.40 -11.43 10.26
CA THR A 202 6.71 -10.90 9.88
C THR A 202 7.04 -9.61 10.63
N LEU A 203 6.07 -8.69 10.80
CA LEU A 203 6.25 -7.50 11.64
C LEU A 203 6.43 -7.87 13.12
N LEU A 204 5.60 -8.78 13.62
CA LEU A 204 5.62 -9.19 15.01
C LEU A 204 6.93 -9.88 15.41
N PHE A 205 7.52 -10.70 14.53
CA PHE A 205 8.82 -11.32 14.78
C PHE A 205 9.94 -10.29 14.89
N ALA A 206 10.00 -9.31 13.98
CA ALA A 206 10.99 -8.24 14.05
C ALA A 206 10.85 -7.44 15.36
N TRP A 207 9.61 -7.03 15.67
CA TRP A 207 9.34 -6.25 16.88
C TRP A 207 9.65 -7.02 18.17
N ALA A 208 9.24 -8.30 18.28
CA ALA A 208 9.47 -9.12 19.48
C ALA A 208 10.97 -9.39 19.72
N ARG A 209 11.77 -9.47 18.66
CA ARG A 209 13.22 -9.64 18.79
C ARG A 209 13.88 -8.45 19.48
N GLU A 210 13.42 -7.24 19.21
CA GLU A 210 13.91 -6.00 19.82
C GLU A 210 13.28 -5.74 21.20
N ASN A 211 12.07 -6.23 21.44
CA ASN A 211 11.31 -5.98 22.66
C ASN A 211 11.30 -7.25 23.54
N LYS A 212 12.38 -7.44 24.33
CA LYS A 212 12.52 -8.61 25.22
C LYS A 212 11.35 -8.74 26.19
N GLY A 213 10.88 -9.96 26.37
CA GLY A 213 9.73 -10.26 27.22
C GLY A 213 8.39 -10.30 26.48
N TYR A 214 8.39 -10.10 25.15
CA TYR A 214 7.26 -10.34 24.27
C TYR A 214 7.54 -11.49 23.32
N ASN A 215 6.56 -12.36 23.08
CA ASN A 215 6.71 -13.49 22.17
C ASN A 215 5.48 -13.65 21.26
N VAL A 216 5.73 -14.11 20.03
CA VAL A 216 4.71 -14.44 19.03
C VAL A 216 4.34 -15.92 19.21
N ALA A 217 3.43 -16.20 20.14
CA ALA A 217 3.05 -17.58 20.46
C ALA A 217 2.07 -18.17 19.43
N MET A 218 1.32 -17.32 18.71
CA MET A 218 0.52 -17.71 17.56
C MET A 218 1.08 -16.99 16.33
N SER A 219 1.72 -17.72 15.42
CA SER A 219 2.43 -17.16 14.28
C SER A 219 1.78 -17.44 12.93
N SER A 220 0.68 -18.19 12.92
CA SER A 220 -0.06 -18.51 11.69
C SER A 220 -1.55 -18.69 12.03
N LEU A 221 -2.33 -17.66 11.78
CA LEU A 221 -3.79 -17.66 11.90
C LEU A 221 -4.38 -17.50 10.50
N GLY A 222 -5.34 -18.37 10.16
CA GLY A 222 -5.92 -18.42 8.82
C GLY A 222 -4.94 -18.94 7.77
N ASP A 223 -5.19 -18.61 6.52
CA ASP A 223 -4.35 -19.00 5.40
C ASP A 223 -3.11 -18.11 5.27
N GLN A 224 -2.11 -18.61 4.54
CA GLN A 224 -0.96 -17.80 4.17
C GLN A 224 -1.32 -16.90 3.01
N ASP A 225 -1.10 -15.61 3.18
CA ASP A 225 -1.30 -14.56 2.18
C ASP A 225 0.02 -14.13 1.53
N THR A 226 -0.09 -13.21 0.57
CA THR A 226 1.06 -12.57 -0.06
C THR A 226 0.98 -11.04 0.03
N ILE A 227 2.15 -10.39 -0.05
CA ILE A 227 2.32 -8.95 -0.15
C ILE A 227 2.72 -8.61 -1.58
N ALA A 228 2.08 -7.61 -2.16
CA ALA A 228 2.36 -7.17 -3.53
C ALA A 228 2.27 -5.66 -3.67
N PRO A 229 2.95 -5.06 -4.67
CA PRO A 229 2.69 -3.69 -5.07
C PRO A 229 1.26 -3.56 -5.58
N ALA A 230 0.62 -2.42 -5.33
CA ALA A 230 -0.71 -2.15 -5.86
C ALA A 230 -0.77 -0.84 -6.63
N VAL A 231 -1.61 -0.81 -7.65
CA VAL A 231 -1.89 0.36 -8.49
C VAL A 231 -3.39 0.66 -8.49
N LYS A 232 -3.75 1.84 -8.93
CA LYS A 232 -5.16 2.21 -9.12
C LYS A 232 -5.86 1.20 -10.01
N LYS A 233 -7.07 0.80 -9.65
CA LYS A 233 -7.91 -0.12 -10.42
C LYS A 233 -8.02 0.30 -11.87
N GLY A 234 -7.70 -0.61 -12.80
CA GLY A 234 -7.73 -0.39 -14.25
C GLY A 234 -6.47 0.26 -14.82
N ASN A 235 -5.46 0.59 -14.02
CA ASN A 235 -4.16 1.10 -14.53
C ASN A 235 -3.28 -0.05 -15.02
N LYS A 236 -3.75 -0.67 -16.11
CA LYS A 236 -3.15 -1.88 -16.66
C LYS A 236 -1.73 -1.67 -17.19
N GLU A 237 -1.44 -0.51 -17.76
CA GLU A 237 -0.12 -0.20 -18.30
C GLU A 237 0.95 -0.22 -17.21
N LEU A 238 0.71 0.47 -16.09
CA LEU A 238 1.64 0.50 -14.97
C LEU A 238 1.73 -0.87 -14.27
N LEU A 239 0.60 -1.58 -14.14
CA LEU A 239 0.55 -2.93 -13.59
C LEU A 239 1.42 -3.90 -14.40
N ASP A 240 1.25 -3.93 -15.72
CA ASP A 240 1.99 -4.81 -16.60
C ASP A 240 3.49 -4.46 -16.59
N TRP A 241 3.82 -3.16 -16.50
CA TRP A 241 5.20 -2.71 -16.37
C TRP A 241 5.83 -3.22 -15.06
N ILE A 242 5.16 -3.04 -13.91
CA ILE A 242 5.66 -3.53 -12.61
C ILE A 242 5.87 -5.05 -12.64
N ASN A 243 4.91 -5.80 -13.20
CA ASN A 243 5.02 -7.25 -13.29
C ASN A 243 6.23 -7.70 -14.14
N ASN A 244 6.47 -7.03 -15.26
CA ASN A 244 7.62 -7.32 -16.10
C ASN A 244 8.93 -6.95 -15.39
N ASP A 245 8.97 -5.83 -14.70
CA ASP A 245 10.14 -5.38 -13.95
C ASP A 245 10.47 -6.34 -12.81
N LEU A 246 9.49 -6.71 -11.98
CA LEU A 246 9.69 -7.70 -10.92
C LEU A 246 10.21 -9.04 -11.46
N LYS A 247 9.74 -9.47 -12.63
CA LYS A 247 10.22 -10.69 -13.27
C LYS A 247 11.70 -10.59 -13.69
N GLU A 248 12.12 -9.45 -14.23
CA GLU A 248 13.55 -9.22 -14.55
C GLU A 248 14.39 -9.14 -13.27
N LEU A 249 13.90 -8.43 -12.24
CA LEU A 249 14.52 -8.34 -10.92
C LEU A 249 14.70 -9.72 -10.25
N GLY A 250 13.77 -10.65 -10.47
CA GLY A 250 13.88 -12.02 -9.98
C GLY A 250 15.07 -12.77 -10.56
N LYS A 251 15.48 -12.49 -11.82
CA LYS A 251 16.69 -13.09 -12.41
C LYS A 251 17.98 -12.62 -11.75
N GLU A 252 17.93 -11.44 -11.12
CA GLU A 252 19.04 -10.82 -10.38
C GLU A 252 19.03 -11.21 -8.89
N ASN A 253 18.00 -11.91 -8.40
CA ASN A 253 17.72 -12.15 -6.97
C ASN A 253 17.60 -10.84 -6.17
N PHE A 254 16.99 -9.83 -6.75
CA PHE A 254 16.92 -8.48 -6.18
C PHE A 254 16.10 -8.44 -4.89
N ILE A 255 15.01 -9.20 -4.78
CA ILE A 255 14.18 -9.20 -3.56
C ILE A 255 14.95 -9.83 -2.40
N LYS A 256 15.81 -10.84 -2.67
CA LYS A 256 16.74 -11.38 -1.68
C LYS A 256 17.78 -10.33 -1.26
N GLU A 257 18.33 -9.56 -2.20
CA GLU A 257 19.26 -8.46 -1.88
C GLU A 257 18.56 -7.43 -0.98
N ALA A 258 17.33 -7.03 -1.31
CA ALA A 258 16.54 -6.12 -0.48
C ALA A 258 16.29 -6.71 0.93
N TYR A 259 16.00 -8.02 1.03
CA TYR A 259 15.88 -8.72 2.31
C TYR A 259 17.19 -8.65 3.11
N GLU A 260 18.31 -8.97 2.51
CA GLU A 260 19.61 -8.95 3.18
C GLU A 260 19.99 -7.55 3.68
N ALA A 261 19.64 -6.52 2.90
CA ALA A 261 19.92 -5.12 3.26
C ALA A 261 19.00 -4.58 4.37
N THR A 262 17.76 -5.05 4.48
CA THR A 262 16.75 -4.39 5.31
C THR A 262 16.10 -5.30 6.37
N LEU A 263 15.72 -6.52 6.00
CA LEU A 263 14.98 -7.44 6.87
C LEU A 263 15.90 -8.33 7.71
N LEU A 264 16.99 -8.82 7.13
CA LEU A 264 17.95 -9.69 7.82
C LEU A 264 18.50 -9.07 9.12
N PRO A 265 18.89 -7.78 9.17
CA PRO A 265 19.31 -7.16 10.43
C PRO A 265 18.23 -7.20 11.52
N ALA A 266 16.95 -7.06 11.13
CA ALA A 266 15.82 -7.09 12.06
C ALA A 266 15.45 -8.51 12.51
N TYR A 267 15.59 -9.52 11.65
CA TYR A 267 15.24 -10.91 11.98
C TYR A 267 16.41 -11.72 12.55
N GLY A 268 17.66 -11.42 12.15
CA GLY A 268 18.79 -12.30 12.40
C GLY A 268 18.54 -13.67 11.75
N ASP A 269 18.90 -14.74 12.46
CA ASP A 269 18.72 -16.12 11.99
C ASP A 269 17.32 -16.70 12.27
N SER A 270 16.38 -15.88 12.79
CA SER A 270 15.06 -16.37 13.23
C SER A 270 14.09 -16.66 12.07
N ILE A 271 14.31 -16.06 10.91
CA ILE A 271 13.48 -16.26 9.71
C ILE A 271 14.39 -16.52 8.50
N ASN A 272 14.16 -17.64 7.82
CA ASN A 272 14.84 -17.94 6.57
C ASN A 272 14.16 -17.13 5.44
N TYR A 273 14.95 -16.40 4.63
CA TYR A 273 14.41 -15.63 3.51
C TYR A 273 13.55 -16.47 2.54
N LYS A 274 13.88 -17.74 2.32
CA LYS A 274 13.14 -18.66 1.45
C LYS A 274 11.70 -18.92 1.91
N ASP A 275 11.44 -18.73 3.19
CA ASP A 275 10.11 -18.95 3.76
C ASP A 275 9.18 -17.77 3.49
N ILE A 276 9.74 -16.57 3.28
CA ILE A 276 8.95 -15.34 3.17
C ILE A 276 9.14 -14.56 1.85
N ILE A 277 10.28 -14.69 1.17
CA ILE A 277 10.55 -13.93 -0.07
C ILE A 277 10.03 -14.68 -1.30
N ILE A 278 9.53 -13.92 -2.26
CA ILE A 278 9.10 -14.39 -3.59
C ILE A 278 9.91 -13.62 -4.63
N GLU A 279 10.79 -14.32 -5.32
CA GLU A 279 11.55 -13.73 -6.42
C GLU A 279 10.75 -13.76 -7.72
N GLY A 280 10.86 -12.68 -8.52
CA GLY A 280 10.21 -12.60 -9.83
C GLY A 280 8.68 -12.61 -9.81
N GLY A 281 8.08 -12.60 -8.62
CA GLY A 281 6.63 -12.69 -8.46
C GLY A 281 6.07 -14.08 -8.75
N GLU A 282 6.91 -15.09 -8.89
CA GLU A 282 6.50 -16.48 -9.14
C GLU A 282 6.29 -17.20 -7.81
N GLN A 283 5.06 -17.65 -7.58
CA GLN A 283 4.75 -18.55 -6.45
C GLN A 283 5.10 -19.98 -6.91
N ASN A 284 6.19 -20.52 -6.37
CA ASN A 284 6.56 -21.94 -6.55
C ASN A 284 5.72 -22.84 -5.67
#